data_3bc5848bce563beb66e2086cb1f243aa
#
_entry.id   3bc5848bce563beb66e2086cb1f243aa
#
_cell.length_a   1.000
_cell.length_b   1.000
_cell.length_c   1.000
_cell.angle_alpha   90.00
_cell.angle_beta   90.00
_cell.angle_gamma   90.00
#
_symmetry.space_group_name_H-M   'P 1'
#
loop_
_entity.id
_entity.type
_entity.pdbx_description
1 polymer ?
#
loop_
_entity_poly.entity_id
_entity_poly.type
_entity_poly.pdbx_seq_one_letter_code
_entity_poly.pdbx_strand_id
1 'polypeptide(L)'
;MTGDPFAGVPAAIAAGVRAALERSQERGAIGPGPLDEHIAQAAAFAVVVRAVVDAPARIADLGSGGGLPGLVLAALLPESEVILLDGRTERMRLLEEHLALIGWEGRVRAIAGRAEEIGRGPLRHGLDAVVARGFAPPAVTAECGAPLLRPGGALVVSEPPDTKRSALRWEPSGCAALGLERIGVPETGWAFAALRALSPCDSRYPRRTGIPAKRPLF
;
A
#
# COMPACT_ATOMS: atom_id res chain seq x y z
N MET A 1 -14.25 -14.93 -0.31
CA MET A 1 -13.12 -15.90 -0.21
C MET A 1 -13.16 -16.50 1.18
N THR A 2 -13.53 -17.80 1.28
CA THR A 2 -13.73 -18.54 2.56
C THR A 2 -12.56 -19.47 2.89
N GLY A 3 -11.39 -19.26 2.29
CA GLY A 3 -10.19 -20.05 2.54
C GLY A 3 -9.17 -19.31 3.41
N ASP A 4 -8.15 -20.05 3.90
CA ASP A 4 -7.02 -19.49 4.63
C ASP A 4 -6.29 -18.45 3.76
N PRO A 5 -6.18 -17.17 4.18
CA PRO A 5 -5.47 -16.12 3.46
C PRO A 5 -4.00 -16.44 3.19
N PHE A 6 -3.38 -17.31 4.02
CA PHE A 6 -2.00 -17.74 3.91
C PHE A 6 -1.82 -19.12 3.25
N ALA A 7 -2.85 -19.62 2.53
CA ALA A 7 -2.71 -20.88 1.80
C ALA A 7 -1.49 -20.85 0.87
N GLY A 8 -0.60 -21.85 1.03
CA GLY A 8 0.67 -21.93 0.28
C GLY A 8 1.86 -21.15 0.86
N VAL A 9 1.65 -20.35 1.91
CA VAL A 9 2.75 -19.70 2.65
C VAL A 9 3.34 -20.68 3.66
N PRO A 10 4.68 -20.76 3.84
CA PRO A 10 5.28 -21.58 4.89
C PRO A 10 4.69 -21.25 6.27
N ALA A 11 4.33 -22.29 7.04
CA ALA A 11 3.62 -22.13 8.32
C ALA A 11 4.35 -21.19 9.32
N ALA A 12 5.68 -21.26 9.37
CA ALA A 12 6.48 -20.38 10.23
C ALA A 12 6.35 -18.90 9.83
N ILE A 13 6.31 -18.60 8.53
CA ILE A 13 6.11 -17.23 8.01
C ILE A 13 4.69 -16.74 8.33
N ALA A 14 3.67 -17.54 8.04
CA ALA A 14 2.29 -17.21 8.34
C ALA A 14 2.08 -16.92 9.84
N ALA A 15 2.63 -17.76 10.72
CA ALA A 15 2.59 -17.58 12.17
C ALA A 15 3.35 -16.31 12.61
N GLY A 16 4.53 -16.04 12.05
CA GLY A 16 5.31 -14.84 12.33
C GLY A 16 4.59 -13.56 11.95
N VAL A 17 3.99 -13.52 10.76
CA VAL A 17 3.19 -12.37 10.31
C VAL A 17 1.97 -12.16 11.20
N ARG A 18 1.23 -13.23 11.54
CA ARG A 18 0.07 -13.14 12.43
C ARG A 18 0.48 -12.58 13.80
N ALA A 19 1.53 -13.11 14.43
CA ALA A 19 2.03 -12.62 15.71
C ALA A 19 2.47 -11.15 15.67
N ALA A 20 3.09 -10.72 14.56
CA ALA A 20 3.46 -9.32 14.34
C ALA A 20 2.22 -8.41 14.27
N LEU A 21 1.19 -8.82 13.55
CA LEU A 21 -0.06 -8.07 13.41
C LEU A 21 -0.87 -8.02 14.71
N GLU A 22 -0.91 -9.11 15.48
CA GLU A 22 -1.52 -9.17 16.82
C GLU A 22 -0.87 -8.13 17.75
N ARG A 23 0.46 -8.12 17.84
CA ARG A 23 1.20 -7.11 18.63
C ARG A 23 0.94 -5.68 18.14
N SER A 24 0.85 -5.48 16.84
CA SER A 24 0.52 -4.17 16.26
C SER A 24 -0.89 -3.72 16.62
N GLN A 25 -1.86 -4.64 16.68
CA GLN A 25 -3.23 -4.37 17.10
C GLN A 25 -3.31 -4.06 18.60
N GLU A 26 -2.64 -4.83 19.45
CA GLU A 26 -2.52 -4.59 20.90
C GLU A 26 -1.95 -3.20 21.21
N ARG A 27 -1.01 -2.72 20.38
CA ARG A 27 -0.42 -1.38 20.49
C ARG A 27 -1.22 -0.27 19.81
N GLY A 28 -2.43 -0.58 19.31
CA GLY A 28 -3.31 0.38 18.64
C GLY A 28 -2.78 0.90 17.29
N ALA A 29 -1.84 0.18 16.66
CA ALA A 29 -1.33 0.53 15.34
C ALA A 29 -2.18 -0.05 14.19
N ILE A 30 -3.06 -1.00 14.50
CA ILE A 30 -4.13 -1.52 13.62
C ILE A 30 -5.46 -1.14 14.25
N GLY A 31 -6.43 -0.75 13.40
CA GLY A 31 -7.77 -0.37 13.85
C GLY A 31 -8.54 -1.52 14.53
N PRO A 32 -9.68 -1.19 15.16
CA PRO A 32 -10.52 -2.19 15.82
C PRO A 32 -11.12 -3.17 14.80
N GLY A 33 -11.60 -4.31 15.30
CA GLY A 33 -12.21 -5.38 14.51
C GLY A 33 -11.40 -6.67 14.52
N PRO A 34 -11.97 -7.76 13.97
CA PRO A 34 -11.31 -9.05 13.91
C PRO A 34 -10.05 -9.00 13.05
N LEU A 35 -8.92 -9.47 13.58
CA LEU A 35 -7.65 -9.47 12.84
C LEU A 35 -7.75 -10.29 11.55
N ASP A 36 -8.52 -11.39 11.56
CA ASP A 36 -8.71 -12.23 10.37
C ASP A 36 -9.38 -11.48 9.22
N GLU A 37 -10.31 -10.57 9.49
CA GLU A 37 -10.91 -9.72 8.46
C GLU A 37 -9.89 -8.74 7.89
N HIS A 38 -9.04 -8.18 8.74
CA HIS A 38 -7.95 -7.30 8.31
C HIS A 38 -6.93 -8.04 7.43
N ILE A 39 -6.59 -9.29 7.80
CA ILE A 39 -5.69 -10.14 7.02
C ILE A 39 -6.35 -10.54 5.68
N ALA A 40 -7.62 -10.92 5.68
CA ALA A 40 -8.35 -11.28 4.47
C ALA A 40 -8.43 -10.10 3.47
N GLN A 41 -8.71 -8.89 3.96
CA GLN A 41 -8.66 -7.68 3.13
C GLN A 41 -7.24 -7.42 2.60
N ALA A 42 -6.21 -7.59 3.43
CA ALA A 42 -4.83 -7.42 3.02
C ALA A 42 -4.41 -8.46 1.95
N ALA A 43 -4.87 -9.70 2.07
CA ALA A 43 -4.65 -10.73 1.05
C ALA A 43 -5.34 -10.39 -0.29
N ALA A 44 -6.50 -9.74 -0.27
CA ALA A 44 -7.17 -9.26 -1.46
C ALA A 44 -6.33 -8.22 -2.24
N PHE A 45 -5.50 -7.41 -1.56
CA PHE A 45 -4.53 -6.55 -2.25
C PHE A 45 -3.55 -7.35 -3.12
N ALA A 46 -3.07 -8.53 -2.66
CA ALA A 46 -2.17 -9.35 -3.47
C ALA A 46 -2.85 -9.84 -4.75
N VAL A 47 -4.13 -10.19 -4.69
CA VAL A 47 -4.92 -10.58 -5.88
C VAL A 47 -5.01 -9.40 -6.86
N VAL A 48 -5.34 -8.20 -6.37
CA VAL A 48 -5.45 -7.01 -7.22
C VAL A 48 -4.09 -6.63 -7.81
N VAL A 49 -3.02 -6.59 -7.00
CA VAL A 49 -1.66 -6.26 -7.47
C VAL A 49 -1.22 -7.20 -8.59
N ARG A 50 -1.38 -8.53 -8.42
CA ARG A 50 -1.04 -9.52 -9.45
C ARG A 50 -1.86 -9.36 -10.74
N ALA A 51 -3.10 -8.87 -10.63
CA ALA A 51 -3.95 -8.67 -11.80
C ALA A 51 -3.61 -7.40 -12.59
N VAL A 52 -3.04 -6.39 -11.93
CA VAL A 52 -2.78 -5.09 -12.55
C VAL A 52 -1.30 -4.81 -12.81
N VAL A 53 -0.38 -5.60 -12.25
CA VAL A 53 1.07 -5.47 -12.47
C VAL A 53 1.67 -6.83 -12.72
N ASP A 54 2.31 -7.01 -13.87
CA ASP A 54 3.03 -8.23 -14.19
C ASP A 54 4.30 -8.36 -13.34
N ALA A 55 4.45 -9.49 -12.64
CA ALA A 55 5.62 -9.84 -11.83
C ALA A 55 6.18 -8.65 -11.00
N PRO A 56 5.40 -8.08 -10.06
CA PRO A 56 5.82 -6.91 -9.32
C PRO A 56 7.07 -7.23 -8.47
N ALA A 57 8.21 -6.62 -8.81
CA ALA A 57 9.47 -6.83 -8.10
C ALA A 57 9.61 -5.92 -6.87
N ARG A 58 9.04 -4.70 -6.92
CA ARG A 58 9.16 -3.69 -5.85
C ARG A 58 7.81 -3.06 -5.53
N ILE A 59 7.35 -3.24 -4.30
CA ILE A 59 6.05 -2.77 -3.83
C ILE A 59 6.25 -1.87 -2.60
N ALA A 60 5.57 -0.71 -2.55
CA ALA A 60 5.48 0.05 -1.31
C ALA A 60 4.08 0.00 -0.71
N ASP A 61 4.02 -0.12 0.62
CA ASP A 61 2.83 0.08 1.42
C ASP A 61 2.84 1.50 1.99
N LEU A 62 2.00 2.36 1.46
CA LEU A 62 1.94 3.78 1.78
C LEU A 62 1.03 4.03 2.98
N GLY A 63 1.64 4.36 4.12
CA GLY A 63 0.95 4.49 5.39
C GLY A 63 0.74 3.13 6.06
N SER A 64 1.78 2.30 6.11
CA SER A 64 1.74 0.92 6.60
C SER A 64 1.19 0.76 8.01
N GLY A 65 1.27 1.78 8.84
CA GLY A 65 0.77 1.74 10.21
C GLY A 65 1.34 0.57 11.01
N GLY A 66 0.50 -0.40 11.34
CA GLY A 66 0.88 -1.64 12.03
C GLY A 66 1.30 -2.77 11.09
N GLY A 67 1.55 -2.49 9.79
CA GLY A 67 2.05 -3.49 8.83
C GLY A 67 1.01 -4.03 7.85
N LEU A 68 -0.17 -3.42 7.76
CA LEU A 68 -1.22 -3.83 6.83
C LEU A 68 -1.45 -2.81 5.71
N PRO A 69 -1.46 -3.26 4.44
CA PRO A 69 -1.39 -4.65 3.98
C PRO A 69 0.04 -5.21 3.80
N GLY A 70 1.08 -4.43 4.00
CA GLY A 70 2.46 -4.72 3.58
C GLY A 70 3.05 -6.05 4.07
N LEU A 71 2.89 -6.43 5.34
CA LEU A 71 3.39 -7.71 5.86
C LEU A 71 2.69 -8.91 5.23
N VAL A 72 1.37 -8.81 4.98
CA VAL A 72 0.61 -9.86 4.30
C VAL A 72 1.05 -9.98 2.84
N LEU A 73 1.24 -8.85 2.16
CA LEU A 73 1.78 -8.83 0.79
C LEU A 73 3.16 -9.48 0.72
N ALA A 74 4.04 -9.17 1.68
CA ALA A 74 5.36 -9.78 1.74
C ALA A 74 5.32 -11.31 1.90
N ALA A 75 4.34 -11.84 2.62
CA ALA A 75 4.14 -13.29 2.75
C ALA A 75 3.60 -13.92 1.45
N LEU A 76 2.66 -13.24 0.78
CA LEU A 76 1.97 -13.76 -0.41
C LEU A 76 2.73 -13.53 -1.72
N LEU A 77 3.69 -12.58 -1.73
CA LEU A 77 4.50 -12.20 -2.89
C LEU A 77 5.99 -12.39 -2.54
N PRO A 78 6.46 -13.64 -2.35
CA PRO A 78 7.81 -13.90 -1.83
C PRO A 78 8.93 -13.38 -2.75
N GLU A 79 8.67 -13.20 -4.05
CA GLU A 79 9.62 -12.67 -5.03
C GLU A 79 9.74 -11.13 -5.00
N SER A 80 8.84 -10.45 -4.28
CA SER A 80 8.83 -8.98 -4.24
C SER A 80 9.64 -8.42 -3.07
N GLU A 81 10.39 -7.35 -3.32
CA GLU A 81 10.84 -6.42 -2.27
C GLU A 81 9.61 -5.62 -1.79
N VAL A 82 9.35 -5.57 -0.49
CA VAL A 82 8.26 -4.79 0.07
C VAL A 82 8.81 -3.68 0.98
N ILE A 83 8.36 -2.46 0.74
CA ILE A 83 8.80 -1.27 1.47
C ILE A 83 7.62 -0.71 2.25
N LEU A 84 7.72 -0.76 3.58
CA LEU A 84 6.71 -0.25 4.51
C LEU A 84 7.01 1.21 4.80
N LEU A 85 6.07 2.12 4.51
CA LEU A 85 6.25 3.56 4.64
C LEU A 85 5.25 4.15 5.64
N ASP A 86 5.70 4.82 6.67
CA ASP A 86 4.82 5.59 7.58
C ASP A 86 5.55 6.81 8.15
N GLY A 87 4.81 7.89 8.40
CA GLY A 87 5.35 9.11 9.00
C GLY A 87 5.66 8.99 10.50
N ARG A 88 5.25 7.92 11.16
CA ARG A 88 5.44 7.70 12.60
C ARG A 88 6.62 6.77 12.85
N THR A 89 7.73 7.32 13.30
CA THR A 89 8.97 6.59 13.58
C THR A 89 8.78 5.42 14.54
N GLU A 90 7.94 5.55 15.56
CA GLU A 90 7.67 4.49 16.52
C GLU A 90 7.00 3.27 15.88
N ARG A 91 6.11 3.48 14.88
CA ARG A 91 5.50 2.38 14.13
C ARG A 91 6.53 1.65 13.27
N MET A 92 7.41 2.41 12.63
CA MET A 92 8.47 1.81 11.80
C MET A 92 9.46 1.00 12.64
N ARG A 93 9.86 1.49 13.83
CA ARG A 93 10.65 0.69 14.78
C ARG A 93 9.98 -0.62 15.17
N LEU A 94 8.69 -0.59 15.49
CA LEU A 94 7.94 -1.80 15.79
C LEU A 94 7.94 -2.77 14.62
N LEU A 95 7.78 -2.28 13.40
CA LEU A 95 7.84 -3.13 12.21
C LEU A 95 9.25 -3.69 11.97
N GLU A 96 10.31 -2.93 12.18
CA GLU A 96 11.69 -3.43 12.12
C GLU A 96 11.93 -4.58 13.09
N GLU A 97 11.44 -4.47 14.34
CA GLU A 97 11.47 -5.55 15.32
C GLU A 97 10.74 -6.81 14.83
N HIS A 98 9.58 -6.64 14.18
CA HIS A 98 8.83 -7.74 13.59
C HIS A 98 9.55 -8.37 12.40
N LEU A 99 10.15 -7.56 11.52
CA LEU A 99 10.90 -8.05 10.37
C LEU A 99 12.09 -8.91 10.78
N ALA A 100 12.83 -8.48 11.82
CA ALA A 100 13.92 -9.26 12.40
C ALA A 100 13.45 -10.62 12.95
N LEU A 101 12.32 -10.64 13.66
CA LEU A 101 11.74 -11.88 14.21
C LEU A 101 11.26 -12.87 13.12
N ILE A 102 10.83 -12.37 11.96
CA ILE A 102 10.38 -13.18 10.81
C ILE A 102 11.57 -13.61 9.93
N GLY A 103 12.74 -12.96 10.05
CA GLY A 103 13.90 -13.20 9.20
C GLY A 103 13.78 -12.56 7.81
N TRP A 104 13.16 -11.38 7.73
CA TRP A 104 12.89 -10.68 6.46
C TRP A 104 13.80 -9.48 6.18
N GLU A 105 14.89 -9.32 6.97
CA GLU A 105 15.85 -8.26 6.72
C GLU A 105 16.41 -8.32 5.29
N GLY A 106 16.45 -7.17 4.64
CA GLY A 106 16.91 -7.03 3.26
C GLY A 106 15.80 -7.14 2.20
N ARG A 107 14.80 -8.00 2.37
CA ARG A 107 13.66 -8.13 1.42
C ARG A 107 12.48 -7.24 1.79
N VAL A 108 12.22 -7.08 3.07
CA VAL A 108 11.18 -6.16 3.57
C VAL A 108 11.86 -5.08 4.39
N ARG A 109 11.56 -3.82 4.10
CA ARG A 109 12.18 -2.68 4.77
C ARG A 109 11.13 -1.74 5.32
N ALA A 110 11.32 -1.22 6.53
CA ALA A 110 10.51 -0.17 7.10
C ALA A 110 11.23 1.17 6.98
N ILE A 111 10.56 2.20 6.49
CA ILE A 111 11.13 3.54 6.28
C ILE A 111 10.22 4.56 6.93
N ALA A 112 10.75 5.25 7.94
CA ALA A 112 10.08 6.37 8.59
C ALA A 112 10.25 7.65 7.75
N GLY A 113 9.15 8.33 7.43
CA GLY A 113 9.20 9.61 6.74
C GLY A 113 7.84 10.05 6.22
N ARG A 114 7.73 11.34 5.92
CA ARG A 114 6.54 11.89 5.28
C ARG A 114 6.47 11.41 3.83
N ALA A 115 5.29 10.98 3.38
CA ALA A 115 5.10 10.49 2.03
C ALA A 115 5.55 11.50 0.95
N GLU A 116 5.32 12.79 1.21
CA GLU A 116 5.72 13.89 0.32
C GLU A 116 7.26 14.01 0.19
N GLU A 117 8.00 13.68 1.24
CA GLU A 117 9.48 13.69 1.24
C GLU A 117 10.04 12.45 0.57
N ILE A 118 9.47 11.28 0.91
CA ILE A 118 9.83 9.99 0.31
C ILE A 118 9.59 10.00 -1.21
N GLY A 119 8.48 10.57 -1.67
CA GLY A 119 8.14 10.69 -3.10
C GLY A 119 9.07 11.62 -3.90
N ARG A 120 9.94 12.40 -3.23
CA ARG A 120 10.99 13.23 -3.82
C ARG A 120 12.38 12.60 -3.70
N GLY A 121 12.48 11.50 -2.94
CA GLY A 121 13.72 10.81 -2.62
C GLY A 121 14.08 9.68 -3.60
N PRO A 122 14.96 8.77 -3.17
CA PRO A 122 15.50 7.68 -4.01
C PRO A 122 14.48 6.66 -4.50
N LEU A 123 13.28 6.60 -3.89
CA LEU A 123 12.21 5.69 -4.33
C LEU A 123 11.39 6.25 -5.50
N ARG A 124 11.63 7.51 -5.89
CA ARG A 124 10.89 8.15 -6.98
C ARG A 124 11.03 7.36 -8.27
N HIS A 125 9.89 7.10 -8.94
CA HIS A 125 9.78 6.34 -10.19
C HIS A 125 10.43 4.94 -10.17
N GLY A 126 10.59 4.36 -8.98
CA GLY A 126 11.29 3.09 -8.81
C GLY A 126 10.41 1.90 -8.41
N LEU A 127 9.09 2.07 -8.28
CA LEU A 127 8.20 1.03 -7.78
C LEU A 127 7.24 0.52 -8.84
N ASP A 128 6.99 -0.79 -8.81
CA ASP A 128 6.02 -1.47 -9.67
C ASP A 128 4.60 -1.28 -9.16
N ALA A 129 4.43 -1.31 -7.84
CA ALA A 129 3.15 -1.07 -7.20
C ALA A 129 3.32 -0.21 -5.94
N VAL A 130 2.31 0.61 -5.70
CA VAL A 130 2.08 1.29 -4.40
C VAL A 130 0.71 0.86 -3.92
N VAL A 131 0.63 0.34 -2.71
CA VAL A 131 -0.63 0.00 -2.07
C VAL A 131 -0.94 0.98 -0.95
N ALA A 132 -2.22 1.27 -0.71
CA ALA A 132 -2.63 2.13 0.39
C ALA A 132 -3.94 1.66 1.01
N ARG A 133 -3.94 1.49 2.32
CA ARG A 133 -5.12 1.13 3.12
C ARG A 133 -5.38 2.18 4.18
N GLY A 134 -6.44 2.99 3.98
CA GLY A 134 -6.80 4.02 4.96
C GLY A 134 -5.74 5.12 5.16
N PHE A 135 -4.92 5.39 4.15
CA PHE A 135 -3.85 6.38 4.22
C PHE A 135 -4.39 7.81 4.27
N ALA A 136 -5.16 8.22 3.25
CA ALA A 136 -5.69 9.58 3.10
C ALA A 136 -6.85 9.60 2.09
N PRO A 137 -7.55 10.73 1.92
CA PRO A 137 -8.49 10.92 0.82
C PRO A 137 -7.84 10.67 -0.56
N PRO A 138 -8.63 10.32 -1.60
CA PRO A 138 -8.12 9.94 -2.92
C PRO A 138 -7.09 10.89 -3.53
N ALA A 139 -7.38 12.18 -3.58
CA ALA A 139 -6.47 13.18 -4.15
C ALA A 139 -5.10 13.22 -3.45
N VAL A 140 -5.09 13.12 -2.12
CA VAL A 140 -3.85 13.09 -1.31
C VAL A 140 -3.10 11.78 -1.54
N THR A 141 -3.83 10.65 -1.56
CA THR A 141 -3.25 9.33 -1.80
C THR A 141 -2.64 9.25 -3.20
N ALA A 142 -3.34 9.76 -4.22
CA ALA A 142 -2.82 9.84 -5.59
C ALA A 142 -1.55 10.69 -5.68
N GLU A 143 -1.56 11.90 -5.09
CA GLU A 143 -0.41 12.82 -5.14
C GLU A 143 0.82 12.27 -4.40
N CYS A 144 0.63 11.52 -3.31
CA CYS A 144 1.73 10.88 -2.58
C CYS A 144 2.21 9.59 -3.23
N GLY A 145 1.32 8.82 -3.86
CA GLY A 145 1.65 7.54 -4.48
C GLY A 145 2.22 7.63 -5.90
N ALA A 146 1.67 8.50 -6.74
CA ALA A 146 2.07 8.62 -8.15
C ALA A 146 3.58 8.86 -8.35
N PRO A 147 4.26 9.74 -7.58
CA PRO A 147 5.68 9.98 -7.75
C PRO A 147 6.57 8.76 -7.50
N LEU A 148 6.11 7.77 -6.75
CA LEU A 148 6.85 6.55 -6.44
C LEU A 148 6.81 5.54 -7.60
N LEU A 149 5.76 5.59 -8.43
CA LEU A 149 5.52 4.62 -9.49
C LEU A 149 6.41 4.86 -10.70
N ARG A 150 6.98 3.77 -11.25
CA ARG A 150 7.51 3.80 -12.60
C ARG A 150 6.37 3.84 -13.62
N PRO A 151 6.61 4.27 -14.87
CA PRO A 151 5.65 4.09 -15.95
C PRO A 151 5.22 2.62 -16.08
N GLY A 152 3.93 2.37 -16.23
CA GLY A 152 3.34 1.03 -16.22
C GLY A 152 3.06 0.45 -14.84
N GLY A 153 3.59 1.04 -13.77
CA GLY A 153 3.27 0.66 -12.38
C GLY A 153 1.84 1.06 -11.97
N ALA A 154 1.36 0.55 -10.84
CA ALA A 154 -0.01 0.80 -10.38
C ALA A 154 -0.11 1.21 -8.90
N LEU A 155 -0.98 2.20 -8.63
CA LEU A 155 -1.46 2.54 -7.29
C LEU A 155 -2.73 1.74 -7.02
N VAL A 156 -2.75 0.92 -5.96
CA VAL A 156 -3.90 0.12 -5.54
C VAL A 156 -4.36 0.59 -4.16
N VAL A 157 -5.62 1.01 -4.06
CA VAL A 157 -6.17 1.61 -2.84
C VAL A 157 -7.44 0.88 -2.42
N SER A 158 -7.57 0.57 -1.13
CA SER A 158 -8.84 0.06 -0.59
C SER A 158 -9.89 1.16 -0.56
N GLU A 159 -11.09 0.82 -0.98
CA GLU A 159 -12.24 1.72 -1.01
C GLU A 159 -13.30 1.32 0.01
N PRO A 160 -14.14 2.26 0.47
CA PRO A 160 -15.35 1.93 1.21
C PRO A 160 -16.26 0.98 0.41
N PRO A 161 -17.11 0.17 1.09
CA PRO A 161 -17.98 -0.81 0.42
C PRO A 161 -18.96 -0.24 -0.61
N ASP A 162 -19.27 1.06 -0.56
CA ASP A 162 -20.17 1.73 -1.51
C ASP A 162 -19.47 1.97 -2.86
N THR A 163 -19.61 1.00 -3.75
CA THR A 163 -18.97 1.01 -5.08
C THR A 163 -19.48 2.10 -6.01
N LYS A 164 -20.72 2.58 -5.84
CA LYS A 164 -21.29 3.64 -6.70
C LYS A 164 -20.61 4.99 -6.47
N ARG A 165 -20.19 5.28 -5.24
CA ARG A 165 -19.42 6.49 -4.90
C ARG A 165 -17.90 6.35 -5.16
N SER A 166 -17.37 5.15 -5.18
CA SER A 166 -15.94 4.90 -5.39
C SER A 166 -15.45 5.46 -6.74
N ALA A 167 -16.23 5.32 -7.81
CA ALA A 167 -15.86 5.85 -9.13
C ALA A 167 -15.73 7.38 -9.16
N LEU A 168 -16.59 8.08 -8.45
CA LEU A 168 -16.63 9.55 -8.39
C LEU A 168 -15.53 10.16 -7.50
N ARG A 169 -14.90 9.35 -6.66
CA ARG A 169 -13.87 9.82 -5.73
C ARG A 169 -12.52 10.06 -6.41
N TRP A 170 -12.30 9.47 -7.57
CA TRP A 170 -11.07 9.56 -8.37
C TRP A 170 -11.32 10.39 -9.63
N GLU A 171 -11.28 11.71 -9.46
CA GLU A 171 -11.59 12.65 -10.52
C GLU A 171 -10.57 12.51 -11.67
N PRO A 172 -11.02 12.24 -12.93
CA PRO A 172 -10.13 11.87 -14.02
C PRO A 172 -9.09 12.93 -14.36
N SER A 173 -9.44 14.21 -14.35
CA SER A 173 -8.51 15.29 -14.71
C SER A 173 -7.43 15.46 -13.64
N GLY A 174 -7.78 15.32 -12.37
CA GLY A 174 -6.84 15.35 -11.26
C GLY A 174 -5.88 14.14 -11.28
N CYS A 175 -6.39 12.96 -11.59
CA CYS A 175 -5.55 11.76 -11.78
C CYS A 175 -4.62 11.94 -12.99
N ALA A 176 -5.12 12.44 -14.12
CA ALA A 176 -4.34 12.69 -15.33
C ALA A 176 -3.22 13.71 -15.10
N ALA A 177 -3.44 14.73 -14.27
CA ALA A 177 -2.42 15.71 -13.89
C ALA A 177 -1.22 15.06 -13.14
N LEU A 178 -1.43 13.89 -12.54
CA LEU A 178 -0.40 13.07 -11.88
C LEU A 178 0.18 11.96 -12.78
N GLY A 179 -0.26 11.90 -14.03
CA GLY A 179 0.09 10.84 -14.97
C GLY A 179 -0.61 9.51 -14.70
N LEU A 180 -1.72 9.53 -13.98
CA LEU A 180 -2.48 8.34 -13.55
C LEU A 180 -3.77 8.20 -14.36
N GLU A 181 -4.11 6.96 -14.72
CA GLU A 181 -5.39 6.56 -15.29
C GLU A 181 -6.02 5.46 -14.47
N ARG A 182 -7.33 5.57 -14.21
CA ARG A 182 -8.07 4.52 -13.50
C ARG A 182 -8.24 3.29 -14.38
N ILE A 183 -7.97 2.11 -13.81
CA ILE A 183 -8.10 0.81 -14.49
C ILE A 183 -9.07 -0.10 -13.74
N GLY A 184 -9.54 -1.16 -14.41
CA GLY A 184 -10.39 -2.19 -13.80
C GLY A 184 -9.61 -3.03 -12.78
N VAL A 185 -10.34 -3.58 -11.81
CA VAL A 185 -9.83 -4.51 -10.81
C VAL A 185 -10.67 -5.78 -10.77
N PRO A 186 -10.08 -6.94 -10.41
CA PRO A 186 -10.84 -8.17 -10.23
C PRO A 186 -11.79 -8.07 -9.03
N GLU A 187 -12.86 -8.86 -9.06
CA GLU A 187 -13.74 -9.04 -7.90
C GLU A 187 -13.02 -9.85 -6.82
N THR A 188 -12.99 -9.31 -5.59
CA THR A 188 -12.29 -9.93 -4.45
C THR A 188 -13.17 -10.08 -3.21
N GLY A 189 -14.41 -9.58 -3.27
CA GLY A 189 -15.26 -9.39 -2.08
C GLY A 189 -14.95 -8.10 -1.30
N TRP A 190 -13.92 -7.36 -1.70
CA TRP A 190 -13.53 -6.05 -1.14
C TRP A 190 -13.49 -5.01 -2.26
N ALA A 191 -13.78 -3.76 -1.90
CA ALA A 191 -13.75 -2.66 -2.86
C ALA A 191 -12.32 -2.07 -2.98
N PHE A 192 -11.87 -1.90 -4.24
CA PHE A 192 -10.58 -1.30 -4.56
C PHE A 192 -10.70 -0.30 -5.70
N ALA A 193 -9.80 0.67 -5.71
CA ALA A 193 -9.45 1.46 -6.88
C ALA A 193 -8.02 1.11 -7.30
N ALA A 194 -7.80 0.98 -8.60
CA ALA A 194 -6.46 0.86 -9.17
C ALA A 194 -6.24 1.95 -10.23
N LEU A 195 -5.06 2.58 -10.17
CA LEU A 195 -4.65 3.62 -11.10
C LEU A 195 -3.27 3.28 -11.68
N ARG A 196 -3.17 3.24 -13.01
CA ARG A 196 -1.93 2.97 -13.73
C ARG A 196 -1.16 4.27 -13.98
N ALA A 197 0.14 4.26 -13.74
CA ALA A 197 1.02 5.34 -14.15
C ALA A 197 1.29 5.21 -15.65
N LEU A 198 0.77 6.15 -16.46
CA LEU A 198 0.97 6.19 -17.91
C LEU A 198 2.32 6.84 -18.29
N SER A 199 2.79 7.74 -17.45
CA SER A 199 4.04 8.48 -17.63
C SER A 199 4.69 8.75 -16.27
N PRO A 200 5.97 9.16 -16.23
CA PRO A 200 6.58 9.63 -14.99
C PRO A 200 5.78 10.80 -14.42
N CYS A 201 5.49 10.77 -13.13
CA CYS A 201 4.82 11.87 -12.43
C CYS A 201 5.69 13.13 -12.50
N ASP A 202 5.08 14.28 -12.85
CA ASP A 202 5.76 15.58 -12.97
C ASP A 202 6.53 15.91 -11.67
N SER A 203 7.70 16.53 -11.81
CA SER A 203 8.62 16.87 -10.71
C SER A 203 8.05 17.86 -9.69
N ARG A 204 7.02 18.63 -10.05
CA ARG A 204 6.28 19.49 -9.10
C ARG A 204 5.53 18.70 -8.03
N TYR A 205 5.26 17.38 -8.25
CA TYR A 205 4.60 16.49 -7.32
C TYR A 205 5.58 15.49 -6.68
N PRO A 206 5.31 15.06 -5.45
CA PRO A 206 4.30 15.61 -4.56
C PRO A 206 4.65 17.05 -4.18
N ARG A 207 3.66 17.88 -3.91
CA ARG A 207 3.87 19.23 -3.37
C ARG A 207 4.49 19.14 -1.96
N ARG A 208 4.94 20.27 -1.42
CA ARG A 208 5.57 20.34 -0.08
C ARG A 208 4.71 19.65 0.97
N THR A 209 5.35 19.07 1.98
CA THR A 209 4.72 18.40 3.13
C THR A 209 3.53 19.18 3.68
N GLY A 210 2.41 18.48 3.78
CA GLY A 210 1.12 19.02 4.27
C GLY A 210 0.31 19.80 3.23
N ILE A 211 0.87 20.19 2.08
CA ILE A 211 0.10 20.87 1.02
C ILE A 211 -0.95 19.96 0.38
N PRO A 212 -0.64 18.68 0.04
CA PRO A 212 -1.66 17.76 -0.49
C PRO A 212 -2.91 17.67 0.37
N ALA A 213 -2.74 17.59 1.69
CA ALA A 213 -3.86 17.49 2.63
C ALA A 213 -4.64 18.83 2.80
N LYS A 214 -3.94 19.98 2.76
CA LYS A 214 -4.57 21.30 2.95
C LYS A 214 -5.26 21.81 1.68
N ARG A 215 -4.80 21.43 0.53
CA ARG A 215 -5.28 21.87 -0.80
C ARG A 215 -5.25 20.67 -1.76
N PRO A 216 -6.16 19.69 -1.60
CA PRO A 216 -6.20 18.54 -2.47
C PRO A 216 -6.38 18.96 -3.94
N LEU A 217 -5.93 18.14 -4.88
CA LEU A 217 -5.99 18.43 -6.32
C LEU A 217 -7.41 18.28 -6.89
N PHE A 218 -8.21 17.43 -6.24
CA PHE A 218 -9.61 17.16 -6.61
C PHE A 218 -10.40 16.67 -5.41
#